data_962058ad99de7071e4274f9dcc72515a
#
_entry.id   962058ad99de7071e4274f9dcc72515a
#
_cell.length_a   1.000
_cell.length_b   1.000
_cell.length_c   1.000
_cell.angle_alpha   90.00
_cell.angle_beta   90.00
_cell.angle_gamma   90.00
#
_symmetry.space_group_name_H-M   'P 1'
#
loop_
_entity.id
_entity.type
_entity.pdbx_description
1 polymer ?
#
loop_
_entity_poly.entity_id
_entity_poly.type
_entity_poly.pdbx_seq_one_letter_code
_entity_poly.pdbx_strand_id
1 'polypeptide(L)'
;VQTCALPISLYNLSNTVKKGALGARLVDLVWLRVSQINGCAFCMDMHWQDLVKQGASARELNTVAGWREAPFFTPKERAALAWAERVAVIPQGEISDAHYAQAREQLSEAEVAELGFAVATITAWNLLNVSSCNPVPA
;
A
#
# COMPACT_ATOMS: atom_id res chain seq x y z
N VAL A 1 -0.82 6.40 -28.66
CA VAL A 1 -1.01 7.77 -28.14
C VAL A 1 -2.14 7.83 -27.11
N GLN A 2 -3.27 7.20 -27.38
CA GLN A 2 -4.38 7.11 -26.39
C GLN A 2 -4.01 6.27 -25.16
N THR A 3 -3.11 5.32 -25.29
CA THR A 3 -2.65 4.47 -24.18
C THR A 3 -1.83 5.22 -23.13
N CYS A 4 -1.29 6.40 -23.43
CA CYS A 4 -0.53 7.18 -22.46
C CYS A 4 -1.40 7.94 -21.46
N ALA A 5 -2.63 8.29 -21.81
CA ALA A 5 -3.51 9.10 -20.93
C ALA A 5 -3.91 8.34 -19.65
N LEU A 6 -4.26 7.06 -19.77
CA LEU A 6 -4.71 6.24 -18.62
C LEU A 6 -3.57 5.98 -17.61
N PRO A 7 -2.38 5.51 -18.02
CA PRO A 7 -1.25 5.39 -17.11
C PRO A 7 -0.84 6.71 -16.45
N ILE A 8 -0.86 7.83 -17.20
CA ILE A 8 -0.55 9.16 -16.66
C ILE A 8 -1.56 9.57 -15.59
N SER A 9 -2.85 9.32 -15.81
CA SER A 9 -3.90 9.65 -14.85
C SER A 9 -3.74 8.84 -13.56
N LEU A 10 -3.46 7.55 -13.67
CA LEU A 10 -3.21 6.69 -12.51
C LEU A 10 -1.91 7.09 -11.78
N TYR A 11 -0.86 7.44 -12.52
CA TYR A 11 0.38 7.97 -11.96
C TYR A 11 0.17 9.28 -11.20
N ASN A 12 -0.63 10.20 -11.75
CA ASN A 12 -0.98 11.45 -11.07
C ASN A 12 -1.76 11.20 -9.78
N LEU A 13 -2.70 10.24 -9.78
CA LEU A 13 -3.39 9.82 -8.56
C LEU A 13 -2.39 9.27 -7.53
N SER A 14 -1.45 8.43 -7.93
CA SER A 14 -0.40 7.90 -7.06
C SER A 14 0.41 9.02 -6.41
N ASN A 15 0.81 10.03 -7.16
CA ASN A 15 1.53 11.20 -6.63
C ASN A 15 0.68 12.02 -5.66
N THR A 16 -0.61 12.16 -5.91
CA THR A 16 -1.53 12.86 -5.02
C THR A 16 -1.66 12.12 -3.69
N VAL A 17 -1.81 10.79 -3.73
CA VAL A 17 -1.88 9.94 -2.53
C VAL A 17 -0.59 10.05 -1.70
N LYS A 18 0.59 9.99 -2.33
CA LYS A 18 1.87 10.14 -1.62
C LYS A 18 2.07 11.49 -0.95
N LYS A 19 1.43 12.54 -1.48
CA LYS A 19 1.50 13.91 -0.93
C LYS A 19 0.41 14.20 0.10
N GLY A 20 -0.48 13.26 0.37
CA GLY A 20 -1.56 13.39 1.33
C GLY A 20 -1.11 13.32 2.79
N ALA A 21 -2.08 13.29 3.70
CA ALA A 21 -1.87 13.32 5.15
C ALA A 21 -1.12 12.09 5.70
N LEU A 22 -1.21 10.95 5.01
CA LEU A 22 -0.49 9.72 5.40
C LEU A 22 1.02 9.86 5.26
N GLY A 23 1.49 10.62 4.28
CA GLY A 23 2.90 10.77 3.94
C GLY A 23 3.46 9.61 3.10
N ALA A 24 4.51 9.90 2.35
CA ALA A 24 5.07 8.97 1.36
C ALA A 24 5.50 7.64 1.97
N ARG A 25 6.14 7.65 3.15
CA ARG A 25 6.62 6.43 3.80
C ARG A 25 5.48 5.46 4.13
N LEU A 26 4.41 5.94 4.76
CA LEU A 26 3.29 5.09 5.13
C LEU A 26 2.56 4.57 3.89
N VAL A 27 2.40 5.40 2.88
CA VAL A 27 1.82 4.99 1.59
C VAL A 27 2.65 3.89 0.92
N ASP A 28 3.97 4.05 0.83
CA ASP A 28 4.84 3.03 0.23
C ASP A 28 4.85 1.73 1.05
N LEU A 29 4.75 1.80 2.38
CA LEU A 29 4.63 0.62 3.24
C LEU A 29 3.32 -0.15 2.95
N VAL A 30 2.20 0.56 2.87
CA VAL A 30 0.90 -0.01 2.50
C VAL A 30 0.96 -0.60 1.08
N TRP A 31 1.56 0.11 0.14
CA TRP A 31 1.69 -0.34 -1.25
C TRP A 31 2.56 -1.60 -1.38
N LEU A 32 3.66 -1.67 -0.64
CA LEU A 32 4.46 -2.89 -0.56
C LEU A 32 3.63 -4.06 -0.03
N ARG A 33 2.89 -3.85 1.07
CA ARG A 33 2.08 -4.93 1.68
C ARG A 33 0.96 -5.41 0.77
N VAL A 34 0.20 -4.51 0.15
CA VAL A 34 -0.88 -4.87 -0.78
C VAL A 34 -0.32 -5.57 -2.02
N SER A 35 0.85 -5.14 -2.51
CA SER A 35 1.53 -5.80 -3.63
C SER A 35 1.99 -7.22 -3.29
N GLN A 36 2.39 -7.47 -2.04
CA GLN A 36 2.67 -8.85 -1.55
C GLN A 36 1.39 -9.71 -1.56
N ILE A 37 0.27 -9.16 -1.12
CA ILE A 37 -1.03 -9.86 -1.12
C ILE A 37 -1.45 -10.22 -2.54
N ASN A 38 -1.30 -9.28 -3.47
CA ASN A 38 -1.72 -9.43 -4.86
C ASN A 38 -0.67 -10.13 -5.76
N GLY A 39 0.53 -10.41 -5.25
CA GLY A 39 1.58 -11.12 -5.98
C GLY A 39 2.21 -10.31 -7.13
N CYS A 40 2.24 -8.97 -7.06
CA CYS A 40 2.87 -8.13 -8.07
C CYS A 40 4.36 -7.94 -7.76
N ALA A 41 5.23 -8.78 -8.33
CA ALA A 41 6.66 -8.73 -8.09
C ALA A 41 7.29 -7.39 -8.50
N PHE A 42 6.91 -6.83 -9.65
CA PHE A 42 7.34 -5.51 -10.10
C PHE A 42 7.00 -4.42 -9.07
N CYS A 43 5.77 -4.42 -8.56
CA CYS A 43 5.33 -3.43 -7.58
C CYS A 43 6.02 -3.62 -6.22
N MET A 44 6.23 -4.87 -5.81
CA MET A 44 6.98 -5.19 -4.58
C MET A 44 8.39 -4.63 -4.63
N ASP A 45 9.12 -4.88 -5.70
CA ASP A 45 10.49 -4.40 -5.89
C ASP A 45 10.54 -2.87 -5.89
N MET A 46 9.67 -2.22 -6.63
CA MET A 46 9.63 -0.76 -6.73
C MET A 46 9.39 -0.10 -5.36
N HIS A 47 8.38 -0.53 -4.61
CA HIS A 47 8.07 0.07 -3.31
C HIS A 47 9.07 -0.32 -2.23
N TRP A 48 9.70 -1.49 -2.33
CA TRP A 48 10.83 -1.86 -1.50
C TRP A 48 12.00 -0.88 -1.68
N GLN A 49 12.36 -0.60 -2.93
CA GLN A 49 13.42 0.37 -3.25
C GLN A 49 13.07 1.78 -2.78
N ASP A 50 11.82 2.22 -2.94
CA ASP A 50 11.39 3.55 -2.48
C ASP A 50 11.49 3.66 -0.95
N LEU A 51 11.12 2.62 -0.20
CA LEU A 51 11.28 2.58 1.25
C LEU A 51 12.74 2.59 1.69
N VAL A 52 13.63 1.87 0.97
CA VAL A 52 15.08 1.93 1.23
C VAL A 52 15.62 3.34 1.05
N LYS A 53 15.22 4.05 -0.02
CA LYS A 53 15.59 5.46 -0.24
C LYS A 53 15.09 6.37 0.88
N GLN A 54 14.01 6.00 1.55
CA GLN A 54 13.44 6.70 2.71
C GLN A 54 14.03 6.26 4.05
N GLY A 55 15.06 5.41 4.05
CA GLY A 55 15.81 5.00 5.23
C GLY A 55 15.33 3.72 5.91
N ALA A 56 14.39 2.98 5.31
CA ALA A 56 13.97 1.69 5.85
C ALA A 56 15.10 0.64 5.76
N SER A 57 15.26 -0.16 6.82
CA SER A 57 16.25 -1.23 6.82
C SER A 57 15.76 -2.47 6.08
N ALA A 58 16.71 -3.26 5.53
CA ALA A 58 16.37 -4.53 4.91
C ALA A 58 15.65 -5.49 5.87
N ARG A 59 16.00 -5.49 7.16
CA ARG A 59 15.33 -6.31 8.20
C ARG A 59 13.86 -5.91 8.36
N GLU A 60 13.58 -4.61 8.44
CA GLU A 60 12.23 -4.08 8.51
C GLU A 60 11.41 -4.52 7.29
N LEU A 61 11.92 -4.28 6.09
CA LEU A 61 11.22 -4.58 4.85
C LEU A 61 10.99 -6.09 4.63
N ASN A 62 11.95 -6.92 5.05
CA ASN A 62 11.80 -8.37 5.00
C ASN A 62 10.64 -8.88 5.89
N THR A 63 10.27 -8.13 6.93
CA THR A 63 9.23 -8.54 7.88
C THR A 63 7.87 -7.90 7.66
N VAL A 64 7.68 -7.13 6.58
CA VAL A 64 6.40 -6.47 6.30
C VAL A 64 5.24 -7.45 6.19
N ALA A 65 5.44 -8.62 5.60
CA ALA A 65 4.39 -9.65 5.53
C ALA A 65 4.00 -10.22 6.90
N GLY A 66 4.94 -10.21 7.86
CA GLY A 66 4.76 -10.63 9.26
C GLY A 66 4.73 -9.46 10.24
N TRP A 67 4.30 -8.28 9.82
CA TRP A 67 4.39 -7.03 10.58
C TRP A 67 3.80 -7.10 12.00
N ARG A 68 2.80 -7.99 12.23
CA ARG A 68 2.16 -8.14 13.55
C ARG A 68 3.14 -8.58 14.64
N GLU A 69 4.12 -9.38 14.29
CA GLU A 69 5.13 -9.92 15.21
C GLU A 69 6.45 -9.13 15.16
N ALA A 70 6.64 -8.30 14.13
CA ALA A 70 7.87 -7.52 13.95
C ALA A 70 7.89 -6.27 14.85
N PRO A 71 9.04 -5.92 15.46
CA PRO A 71 9.14 -4.79 16.40
C PRO A 71 9.35 -3.43 15.71
N PHE A 72 9.36 -3.36 14.37
CA PHE A 72 9.83 -2.20 13.62
C PHE A 72 8.76 -1.16 13.31
N PHE A 73 7.48 -1.50 13.43
CA PHE A 73 6.38 -0.66 12.96
C PHE A 73 5.73 0.11 14.09
N THR A 74 5.51 1.40 13.87
CA THR A 74 4.82 2.29 14.81
C THR A 74 3.34 1.87 14.99
N PRO A 75 2.67 2.29 16.07
CA PRO A 75 1.24 2.02 16.25
C PRO A 75 0.39 2.49 15.04
N LYS A 76 0.71 3.64 14.46
CA LYS A 76 0.04 4.19 13.27
C LYS A 76 0.28 3.33 12.03
N GLU A 77 1.51 2.89 11.79
CA GLU A 77 1.84 1.99 10.68
C GLU A 77 1.13 0.64 10.82
N ARG A 78 1.09 0.09 12.03
CA ARG A 78 0.37 -1.16 12.33
C ARG A 78 -1.14 -1.04 12.09
N ALA A 79 -1.76 0.07 12.48
CA ALA A 79 -3.18 0.34 12.22
C ALA A 79 -3.45 0.48 10.71
N ALA A 80 -2.58 1.19 9.99
CA ALA A 80 -2.70 1.35 8.54
C ALA A 80 -2.53 0.01 7.80
N LEU A 81 -1.56 -0.81 8.18
CA LEU A 81 -1.36 -2.15 7.60
C LEU A 81 -2.56 -3.06 7.86
N ALA A 82 -3.09 -3.06 9.09
CA ALA A 82 -4.28 -3.85 9.45
C ALA A 82 -5.50 -3.45 8.62
N TRP A 83 -5.74 -2.15 8.47
CA TRP A 83 -6.84 -1.63 7.66
C TRP A 83 -6.64 -1.93 6.18
N ALA A 84 -5.44 -1.69 5.64
CA ALA A 84 -5.12 -1.96 4.24
C ALA A 84 -5.31 -3.44 3.86
N GLU A 85 -4.91 -4.37 4.73
CA GLU A 85 -5.16 -5.80 4.51
C GLU A 85 -6.65 -6.14 4.41
N ARG A 86 -7.50 -5.50 5.21
CA ARG A 86 -8.97 -5.69 5.15
C ARG A 86 -9.55 -5.15 3.85
N VAL A 87 -9.16 -3.92 3.48
CA VAL A 87 -9.64 -3.28 2.25
C VAL A 87 -9.15 -4.02 1.00
N ALA A 88 -7.94 -4.55 1.01
CA ALA A 88 -7.38 -5.29 -0.13
C ALA A 88 -8.12 -6.59 -0.44
N VAL A 89 -8.83 -7.16 0.53
CA VAL A 89 -9.52 -8.48 0.39
C VAL A 89 -11.03 -8.39 0.64
N ILE A 90 -11.66 -7.25 0.37
CA ILE A 90 -13.11 -7.05 0.55
C ILE A 90 -13.96 -8.21 0.00
N PRO A 91 -13.70 -8.76 -1.20
CA PRO A 91 -14.50 -9.88 -1.70
C PRO A 91 -14.42 -11.16 -0.87
N GLN A 92 -13.40 -11.32 -0.04
CA GLN A 92 -13.16 -12.49 0.79
C GLN A 92 -13.50 -12.28 2.28
N GLY A 93 -13.89 -11.06 2.68
CA GLY A 93 -14.18 -10.77 4.07
C GLY A 93 -14.97 -9.48 4.27
N GLU A 94 -15.70 -9.40 5.38
CA GLU A 94 -16.44 -8.21 5.76
C GLU A 94 -15.54 -7.19 6.47
N ILE A 95 -15.81 -5.92 6.21
CA ILE A 95 -15.32 -4.81 7.02
C ILE A 95 -16.43 -4.45 8.01
N SER A 96 -16.19 -4.69 9.30
CA SER A 96 -17.14 -4.37 10.37
C SER A 96 -16.84 -3.00 10.99
N ASP A 97 -17.84 -2.47 11.72
CA ASP A 97 -17.67 -1.24 12.52
C ASP A 97 -16.51 -1.37 13.53
N ALA A 98 -16.28 -2.56 14.06
CA ALA A 98 -15.15 -2.82 14.97
C ALA A 98 -13.80 -2.65 14.26
N HIS A 99 -13.67 -3.10 13.01
CA HIS A 99 -12.45 -2.88 12.22
C HIS A 99 -12.20 -1.39 11.95
N TYR A 100 -13.28 -0.65 11.64
CA TYR A 100 -13.20 0.80 11.44
C TYR A 100 -12.80 1.51 12.75
N ALA A 101 -13.45 1.16 13.87
CA ALA A 101 -13.12 1.73 15.18
C ALA A 101 -11.66 1.50 15.56
N GLN A 102 -11.14 0.29 15.34
CA GLN A 102 -9.73 -0.04 15.57
C GLN A 102 -8.78 0.83 14.73
N ALA A 103 -9.07 1.04 13.46
CA ALA A 103 -8.28 1.92 12.61
C ALA A 103 -8.29 3.36 13.15
N ARG A 104 -9.45 3.83 13.62
CA ARG A 104 -9.64 5.18 14.17
C ARG A 104 -8.91 5.44 15.50
N GLU A 105 -8.42 4.44 16.17
CA GLU A 105 -7.58 4.62 17.38
C GLU A 105 -6.25 5.33 17.08
N GLN A 106 -5.73 5.16 15.87
CA GLN A 106 -4.42 5.67 15.46
C GLN A 106 -4.47 6.59 14.24
N LEU A 107 -5.59 6.63 13.53
CA LEU A 107 -5.77 7.35 12.26
C LEU A 107 -6.97 8.29 12.34
N SER A 108 -6.85 9.47 11.76
CA SER A 108 -7.98 10.37 11.57
C SER A 108 -8.96 9.81 10.52
N GLU A 109 -10.17 10.35 10.47
CA GLU A 109 -11.14 9.96 9.46
C GLU A 109 -10.63 10.22 8.03
N ALA A 110 -9.97 11.36 7.82
CA ALA A 110 -9.35 11.70 6.55
C ALA A 110 -8.26 10.69 6.16
N GLU A 111 -7.41 10.27 7.12
CA GLU A 111 -6.36 9.27 6.87
C GLU A 111 -6.92 7.90 6.54
N VAL A 112 -8.02 7.47 7.18
CA VAL A 112 -8.69 6.21 6.82
C VAL A 112 -9.27 6.29 5.41
N ALA A 113 -9.87 7.43 5.04
CA ALA A 113 -10.36 7.64 3.67
C ALA A 113 -9.21 7.63 2.65
N GLU A 114 -8.10 8.30 2.94
CA GLU A 114 -6.90 8.28 2.07
C GLU A 114 -6.30 6.87 1.93
N LEU A 115 -6.35 6.05 2.98
CA LEU A 115 -5.93 4.64 2.89
C LEU A 115 -6.78 3.85 1.89
N GLY A 116 -8.08 4.12 1.80
CA GLY A 116 -8.94 3.53 0.78
C GLY A 116 -8.45 3.85 -0.63
N PHE A 117 -8.11 5.13 -0.89
CA PHE A 117 -7.51 5.53 -2.16
C PHE A 117 -6.13 4.91 -2.39
N ALA A 118 -5.30 4.81 -1.35
CA ALA A 118 -3.99 4.18 -1.45
C ALA A 118 -4.11 2.70 -1.87
N VAL A 119 -4.98 1.93 -1.22
CA VAL A 119 -5.22 0.52 -1.56
C VAL A 119 -5.81 0.38 -2.96
N ALA A 120 -6.79 1.19 -3.33
CA ALA A 120 -7.40 1.16 -4.66
C ALA A 120 -6.36 1.46 -5.75
N THR A 121 -5.52 2.47 -5.54
CA THR A 121 -4.48 2.88 -6.48
C THR A 121 -3.46 1.77 -6.71
N ILE A 122 -2.91 1.19 -5.65
CA ILE A 122 -1.93 0.11 -5.80
C ILE A 122 -2.56 -1.16 -6.37
N THR A 123 -3.80 -1.46 -6.01
CA THR A 123 -4.51 -2.62 -6.60
C THR A 123 -4.67 -2.46 -8.09
N ALA A 124 -5.00 -1.25 -8.58
CA ALA A 124 -5.05 -0.96 -10.02
C ALA A 124 -3.70 -1.22 -10.69
N TRP A 125 -2.59 -0.73 -10.12
CA TRP A 125 -1.24 -1.00 -10.63
C TRP A 125 -0.89 -2.48 -10.58
N ASN A 126 -1.23 -3.19 -9.50
CA ASN A 126 -0.97 -4.63 -9.38
C ASN A 126 -1.70 -5.40 -10.52
N LEU A 127 -2.97 -5.11 -10.75
CA LEU A 127 -3.74 -5.73 -11.82
C LEU A 127 -3.11 -5.49 -13.21
N LEU A 128 -2.72 -4.25 -13.48
CA LEU A 128 -2.12 -3.87 -14.76
C LEU A 128 -0.76 -4.53 -14.97
N ASN A 129 0.12 -4.51 -13.97
CA ASN A 129 1.46 -5.07 -14.08
C ASN A 129 1.44 -6.60 -14.15
N VAL A 130 0.60 -7.27 -13.34
CA VAL A 130 0.48 -8.74 -13.38
C VAL A 130 -0.14 -9.21 -14.69
N SER A 131 -1.24 -8.59 -15.14
CA SER A 131 -1.90 -8.97 -16.39
C SER A 131 -1.06 -8.70 -17.64
N SER A 132 -0.16 -7.72 -17.59
CA SER A 132 0.77 -7.41 -18.67
C SER A 132 2.08 -8.19 -18.58
N CYS A 133 2.25 -9.07 -17.59
CA CYS A 133 3.48 -9.81 -17.34
C CYS A 133 4.72 -8.89 -17.25
N ASN A 134 4.56 -7.71 -16.61
CA ASN A 134 5.63 -6.73 -16.51
C ASN A 134 6.75 -7.28 -15.60
N PRO A 135 7.99 -7.49 -16.10
CA PRO A 135 9.04 -8.12 -15.33
C PRO A 135 9.65 -7.17 -14.30
N VAL A 136 10.21 -7.73 -13.25
CA VAL A 136 11.12 -6.98 -12.37
C VAL A 136 12.37 -6.61 -13.17
N PRO A 137 12.81 -5.34 -13.17
CA PRO A 137 14.05 -4.95 -13.83
C PRO A 137 15.25 -5.69 -13.24
N ALA A 138 16.15 -6.18 -14.11
CA ALA A 138 17.39 -6.86 -13.70
C ALA A 138 18.45 -5.87 -13.20
#